data_e940a19e5c215b98be80e0f3a1afd157
#
_entry.id   e940a19e5c215b98be80e0f3a1afd157
#
_cell.length_a   1.000
_cell.length_b   1.000
_cell.length_c   1.000
_cell.angle_alpha   90.00
_cell.angle_beta   90.00
_cell.angle_gamma   90.00
#
_symmetry.space_group_name_H-M   'P 1'
#
loop_
_entity.id
_entity.type
_entity.pdbx_description
1 polymer ?
#
loop_
_entity_poly.entity_id
_entity_poly.type
_entity_poly.pdbx_seq_one_letter_code
_entity_poly.pdbx_strand_id
1 'polypeptide(L)'
;VSSTENLALPTGYQLQDYEIRKVLSSGGFSFVYLACDKDKNTVAIKEYLPISIALRADNATVQPNADDVALFRRGLKCFFDEGLSLAKIDHKNIVRVLNFFRANETVYMVMQYERGKSLQEYILGQQSLVSEQFIRRVFGELSNGLREVHTQKLLHLDIKPANIYIRLDGSPVLLDFGSARQALSENLAKFSPSYTPGFASPEQYYDRKLLGPWSDIYSIGATMYACLTRTSPPAANQRIKNDLLVPAVKLGKDHYSQSLLEIIDSCLSLDYLERPQSVFSLQKALLESKPLPKKKSSLVNKIVLALNKPILIKKTPAQKAAITHTNTI
;
A
#
# COMPACT_ATOMS: atom_id res chain seq x y z
N VAL A 1 -1.86 7.80 -22.88
CA VAL A 1 -1.05 8.75 -22.06
C VAL A 1 -2.05 9.46 -21.18
N SER A 2 -2.00 9.26 -19.89
CA SER A 2 -3.05 9.69 -18.97
C SER A 2 -2.90 11.17 -18.61
N SER A 3 -4.03 11.86 -18.46
CA SER A 3 -4.17 13.25 -18.03
C SER A 3 -3.52 13.59 -16.68
N THR A 4 -3.03 12.61 -15.95
CA THR A 4 -2.39 12.77 -14.62
C THR A 4 -0.92 13.19 -14.69
N GLU A 5 -0.19 12.92 -15.77
CA GLU A 5 1.21 13.36 -15.91
C GLU A 5 1.36 14.88 -15.96
N ASN A 6 0.35 15.58 -16.45
CA ASN A 6 0.35 17.07 -16.51
C ASN A 6 0.10 17.75 -15.16
N LEU A 7 -0.26 16.98 -14.11
CA LEU A 7 -0.53 17.54 -12.77
C LEU A 7 0.69 17.43 -11.83
N ALA A 8 1.72 16.68 -12.18
CA ALA A 8 2.93 16.57 -11.37
C ALA A 8 3.83 17.81 -11.51
N LEU A 9 4.60 18.12 -10.48
CA LEU A 9 5.68 19.09 -10.57
C LEU A 9 6.74 18.59 -11.56
N PRO A 10 7.26 19.45 -12.47
CA PRO A 10 8.24 19.02 -13.47
C PRO A 10 9.60 18.74 -12.85
N THR A 11 10.39 17.91 -13.54
CA THR A 11 11.80 17.70 -13.19
C THR A 11 12.56 19.03 -13.22
N GLY A 12 13.42 19.26 -12.21
CA GLY A 12 14.15 20.51 -12.02
C GLY A 12 13.39 21.60 -11.29
N TYR A 13 12.10 21.39 -10.97
CA TYR A 13 11.33 22.37 -10.20
C TYR A 13 11.94 22.59 -8.81
N GLN A 14 12.15 23.88 -8.46
CA GLN A 14 12.65 24.28 -7.15
C GLN A 14 11.47 24.42 -6.18
N LEU A 15 11.36 23.47 -5.27
CA LEU A 15 10.36 23.45 -4.21
C LEU A 15 11.01 23.82 -2.88
N GLN A 16 11.08 25.10 -2.55
CA GLN A 16 11.88 25.63 -1.45
C GLN A 16 13.34 25.18 -1.54
N ASP A 17 13.86 24.47 -0.53
CA ASP A 17 15.24 23.95 -0.48
C ASP A 17 15.42 22.62 -1.24
N TYR A 18 14.41 22.16 -1.99
CA TYR A 18 14.42 20.87 -2.65
C TYR A 18 14.28 21.02 -4.16
N GLU A 19 15.05 20.25 -4.93
CA GLU A 19 14.93 20.15 -6.38
C GLU A 19 14.26 18.82 -6.76
N ILE A 20 13.12 18.89 -7.45
CA ILE A 20 12.39 17.71 -7.94
C ILE A 20 13.19 17.02 -9.03
N ARG A 21 13.42 15.72 -8.88
CA ARG A 21 14.18 14.88 -9.83
C ARG A 21 13.26 14.05 -10.72
N LYS A 22 12.27 13.42 -10.15
CA LYS A 22 11.27 12.63 -10.89
C LYS A 22 10.07 12.31 -10.01
N VAL A 23 8.97 11.93 -10.65
CA VAL A 23 7.82 11.31 -9.98
C VAL A 23 8.15 9.86 -9.63
N LEU A 24 7.97 9.47 -8.37
CA LEU A 24 8.10 8.09 -7.89
C LEU A 24 6.76 7.35 -7.96
N SER A 25 5.69 8.03 -7.56
CA SER A 25 4.33 7.49 -7.66
C SER A 25 3.31 8.62 -7.80
N SER A 26 2.19 8.30 -8.44
CA SER A 26 1.03 9.17 -8.56
C SER A 26 -0.21 8.38 -8.17
N GLY A 27 -1.04 8.96 -7.33
CA GLY A 27 -2.30 8.37 -6.87
C GLY A 27 -3.43 9.38 -6.91
N GLY A 28 -4.66 8.94 -6.61
CA GLY A 28 -5.83 9.81 -6.60
C GLY A 28 -5.79 10.94 -5.55
N PHE A 29 -4.87 10.87 -4.57
CA PHE A 29 -4.82 11.81 -3.43
C PHE A 29 -3.47 12.51 -3.26
N SER A 30 -2.42 12.02 -3.88
CA SER A 30 -1.06 12.54 -3.67
C SER A 30 -0.13 12.16 -4.80
N PHE A 31 0.92 12.97 -4.97
CA PHE A 31 2.10 12.63 -5.74
C PHE A 31 3.27 12.39 -4.79
N VAL A 32 4.16 11.48 -5.15
CA VAL A 32 5.42 11.27 -4.45
C VAL A 32 6.56 11.51 -5.43
N TYR A 33 7.48 12.39 -5.06
CA TYR A 33 8.63 12.78 -5.86
C TYR A 33 9.93 12.28 -5.25
N LEU A 34 10.88 11.91 -6.09
CA LEU A 34 12.28 11.90 -5.73
C LEU A 34 12.79 13.34 -5.82
N ALA A 35 13.43 13.81 -4.78
CA ALA A 35 14.03 15.15 -4.76
C ALA A 35 15.42 15.12 -4.11
N CYS A 36 16.18 16.17 -4.30
CA CYS A 36 17.43 16.41 -3.60
C CYS A 36 17.32 17.70 -2.79
N ASP A 37 17.81 17.69 -1.56
CA ASP A 37 17.99 18.89 -0.77
C ASP A 37 19.19 19.72 -1.23
N LYS A 38 19.43 20.89 -0.61
CA LYS A 38 20.57 21.78 -0.89
C LYS A 38 21.93 21.12 -0.68
N ASP A 39 22.01 20.12 0.20
CA ASP A 39 23.22 19.34 0.48
C ASP A 39 23.33 18.10 -0.43
N LYS A 40 22.49 17.99 -1.45
CA LYS A 40 22.39 16.88 -2.41
C LYS A 40 21.99 15.55 -1.80
N ASN A 41 21.43 15.53 -0.59
CA ASN A 41 20.85 14.33 -0.04
C ASN A 41 19.54 14.00 -0.76
N THR A 42 19.35 12.72 -1.06
CA THR A 42 18.15 12.24 -1.72
C THR A 42 17.02 12.07 -0.71
N VAL A 43 15.86 12.64 -1.01
CA VAL A 43 14.64 12.56 -0.19
C VAL A 43 13.44 12.15 -1.03
N ALA A 44 12.39 11.65 -0.39
CA ALA A 44 11.08 11.47 -0.99
C ALA A 44 10.16 12.60 -0.49
N ILE A 45 9.43 13.24 -1.41
CA ILE A 45 8.50 14.32 -1.06
C ILE A 45 7.09 13.90 -1.48
N LYS A 46 6.19 13.79 -0.51
CA LYS A 46 4.78 13.50 -0.75
C LYS A 46 3.99 14.80 -0.73
N GLU A 47 3.29 15.06 -1.82
CA GLU A 47 2.44 16.23 -2.01
C GLU A 47 0.97 15.84 -1.84
N TYR A 48 0.20 16.63 -1.11
CA TYR A 48 -1.25 16.49 -1.06
C TYR A 48 -1.89 17.13 -2.30
N LEU A 49 -2.41 16.30 -3.21
CA LEU A 49 -3.15 16.73 -4.40
C LEU A 49 -4.24 15.70 -4.75
N PRO A 50 -5.43 15.82 -4.17
CA PRO A 50 -6.57 14.95 -4.49
C PRO A 50 -7.17 15.36 -5.84
N ILE A 51 -6.77 14.67 -6.91
CA ILE A 51 -7.08 15.02 -8.31
C ILE A 51 -8.56 14.98 -8.66
N SER A 52 -9.40 14.36 -7.82
CA SER A 52 -10.86 14.36 -8.00
C SER A 52 -11.53 15.67 -7.58
N ILE A 53 -10.87 16.49 -6.76
CA ILE A 53 -11.42 17.74 -6.21
C ILE A 53 -10.49 18.96 -6.34
N ALA A 54 -9.28 18.77 -6.87
CA ALA A 54 -8.32 19.84 -7.05
C ALA A 54 -7.45 19.58 -8.28
N LEU A 55 -7.00 20.65 -8.92
CA LEU A 55 -6.11 20.60 -10.07
C LEU A 55 -4.91 21.52 -9.82
N ARG A 56 -3.81 21.28 -10.53
CA ARG A 56 -2.68 22.19 -10.55
C ARG A 56 -2.87 23.22 -11.66
N ALA A 57 -2.71 24.49 -11.30
CA ALA A 57 -2.65 25.59 -12.26
C ALA A 57 -1.25 25.74 -12.87
N ASP A 58 -1.13 26.50 -13.96
CA ASP A 58 0.13 26.72 -14.70
C ASP A 58 1.25 27.32 -13.84
N ASN A 59 0.89 28.09 -12.81
CA ASN A 59 1.83 28.65 -11.82
C ASN A 59 2.24 27.66 -10.71
N ALA A 60 1.99 26.38 -10.89
CA ALA A 60 2.22 25.27 -9.96
C ALA A 60 1.31 25.26 -8.71
N THR A 61 0.42 26.22 -8.51
CA THR A 61 -0.51 26.23 -7.36
C THR A 61 -1.58 25.15 -7.50
N VAL A 62 -2.00 24.57 -6.38
CA VAL A 62 -3.11 23.62 -6.31
C VAL A 62 -4.41 24.39 -6.04
N GLN A 63 -5.37 24.25 -6.92
CA GLN A 63 -6.66 24.92 -6.84
C GLN A 63 -7.78 23.89 -6.67
N PRO A 64 -8.52 23.91 -5.55
CA PRO A 64 -9.71 23.08 -5.39
C PRO A 64 -10.84 23.57 -6.31
N ASN A 65 -11.69 22.63 -6.75
CA ASN A 65 -12.94 23.00 -7.40
C ASN A 65 -13.79 23.87 -6.46
N ALA A 66 -14.59 24.78 -7.02
CA ALA A 66 -15.37 25.74 -6.23
C ALA A 66 -16.27 25.06 -5.16
N ASP A 67 -16.89 23.95 -5.50
CA ASP A 67 -17.77 23.18 -4.60
C ASP A 67 -17.01 22.32 -3.58
N ASP A 68 -15.71 22.13 -3.73
CA ASP A 68 -14.93 21.19 -2.96
C ASP A 68 -13.92 21.86 -2.00
N VAL A 69 -13.94 23.20 -1.90
CA VAL A 69 -12.98 23.97 -1.07
C VAL A 69 -12.95 23.51 0.40
N ALA A 70 -14.11 23.32 1.00
CA ALA A 70 -14.20 22.87 2.41
C ALA A 70 -13.63 21.46 2.58
N LEU A 71 -13.91 20.57 1.63
CA LEU A 71 -13.44 19.20 1.63
C LEU A 71 -11.93 19.12 1.41
N PHE A 72 -11.40 19.91 0.46
CA PHE A 72 -9.96 20.03 0.23
C PHE A 72 -9.22 20.51 1.47
N ARG A 73 -9.71 21.56 2.15
CA ARG A 73 -9.12 22.09 3.39
C ARG A 73 -9.13 21.06 4.51
N ARG A 74 -10.20 20.28 4.64
CA ARG A 74 -10.29 19.20 5.62
C ARG A 74 -9.23 18.12 5.34
N GLY A 75 -9.12 17.64 4.10
CA GLY A 75 -8.11 16.65 3.72
C GLY A 75 -6.68 17.17 3.90
N LEU A 76 -6.42 18.44 3.57
CA LEU A 76 -5.15 19.10 3.78
C LEU A 76 -4.77 19.12 5.26
N LYS A 77 -5.74 19.45 6.15
CA LYS A 77 -5.52 19.42 7.61
C LYS A 77 -5.20 18.00 8.08
N CYS A 78 -5.97 16.99 7.64
CA CYS A 78 -5.72 15.60 8.02
C CYS A 78 -4.35 15.11 7.56
N PHE A 79 -3.94 15.46 6.34
CA PHE A 79 -2.61 15.14 5.82
C PHE A 79 -1.49 15.78 6.65
N PHE A 80 -1.69 17.05 7.09
CA PHE A 80 -0.74 17.75 7.94
C PHE A 80 -0.67 17.12 9.34
N ASP A 81 -1.83 16.83 9.96
CA ASP A 81 -1.91 16.22 11.31
C ASP A 81 -1.31 14.79 11.32
N GLU A 82 -1.52 14.02 10.24
CA GLU A 82 -0.89 12.71 10.01
C GLU A 82 0.63 12.84 10.05
N GLY A 83 1.16 13.75 9.29
CA GLY A 83 2.58 13.94 9.21
C GLY A 83 3.22 14.44 10.49
N LEU A 84 2.59 15.37 11.21
CA LEU A 84 3.04 15.79 12.55
C LEU A 84 3.09 14.61 13.52
N SER A 85 2.14 13.70 13.40
CA SER A 85 2.07 12.51 14.24
C SER A 85 3.17 11.51 13.87
N LEU A 86 3.40 11.31 12.57
CA LEU A 86 4.48 10.46 12.06
C LEU A 86 5.88 11.01 12.38
N ALA A 87 6.06 12.33 12.37
CA ALA A 87 7.34 12.97 12.70
C ALA A 87 7.80 12.70 14.14
N LYS A 88 6.89 12.28 15.04
CA LYS A 88 7.20 11.87 16.41
C LYS A 88 7.70 10.44 16.52
N ILE A 89 7.52 9.64 15.45
CA ILE A 89 7.88 8.22 15.45
C ILE A 89 9.27 8.07 14.85
N ASP A 90 10.23 7.67 15.67
CA ASP A 90 11.58 7.28 15.22
C ASP A 90 11.73 5.77 15.38
N HIS A 91 11.41 5.03 14.33
CA HIS A 91 11.51 3.57 14.32
C HIS A 91 11.96 3.06 12.95
N LYS A 92 12.95 2.15 12.94
CA LYS A 92 13.57 1.64 11.69
C LYS A 92 12.60 1.03 10.67
N ASN A 93 11.45 0.51 11.12
CA ASN A 93 10.45 -0.12 10.27
C ASN A 93 9.27 0.82 9.90
N ILE A 94 9.35 2.09 10.25
CA ILE A 94 8.40 3.14 9.87
C ILE A 94 9.14 4.19 9.06
N VAL A 95 8.53 4.71 8.01
CA VAL A 95 9.13 5.79 7.21
C VAL A 95 9.40 7.01 8.09
N ARG A 96 10.62 7.51 8.03
CA ARG A 96 11.03 8.69 8.80
C ARG A 96 10.61 9.95 8.08
N VAL A 97 9.80 10.77 8.75
CA VAL A 97 9.46 12.13 8.30
C VAL A 97 10.57 13.08 8.72
N LEU A 98 11.10 13.84 7.77
CA LEU A 98 12.23 14.75 7.96
C LEU A 98 11.78 16.20 8.09
N ASN A 99 10.76 16.61 7.33
CA ASN A 99 10.28 17.98 7.27
C ASN A 99 8.83 18.06 6.77
N PHE A 100 8.19 19.17 7.04
CA PHE A 100 6.86 19.54 6.59
C PHE A 100 6.83 21.00 6.22
N PHE A 101 6.19 21.35 5.10
CA PHE A 101 6.00 22.76 4.75
C PHE A 101 4.77 22.95 3.85
N ARG A 102 4.36 24.21 3.76
CA ARG A 102 3.34 24.67 2.81
C ARG A 102 4.01 25.38 1.64
N ALA A 103 3.58 25.04 0.43
CA ALA A 103 3.91 25.73 -0.80
C ALA A 103 2.80 25.45 -1.83
N ASN A 104 2.72 26.23 -2.90
CA ASN A 104 1.79 26.01 -4.01
C ASN A 104 0.33 25.76 -3.58
N GLU A 105 -0.14 26.45 -2.53
CA GLU A 105 -1.49 26.31 -1.94
C GLU A 105 -1.81 24.88 -1.43
N THR A 106 -0.78 24.05 -1.19
CA THR A 106 -0.90 22.72 -0.63
C THR A 106 0.16 22.45 0.44
N VAL A 107 0.30 21.21 0.87
CA VAL A 107 1.28 20.75 1.87
C VAL A 107 2.14 19.65 1.31
N TYR A 108 3.38 19.65 1.76
CA TYR A 108 4.41 18.69 1.39
C TYR A 108 4.98 18.04 2.64
N MET A 109 5.15 16.70 2.58
CA MET A 109 5.82 15.89 3.59
C MET A 109 7.13 15.38 3.02
N VAL A 110 8.24 15.77 3.62
CA VAL A 110 9.57 15.28 3.23
C VAL A 110 9.91 14.07 4.08
N MET A 111 10.27 13.00 3.43
CA MET A 111 10.56 11.71 4.05
C MET A 111 11.96 11.23 3.64
N GLN A 112 12.55 10.42 4.49
CA GLN A 112 13.75 9.68 4.13
C GLN A 112 13.48 8.82 2.89
N TYR A 113 14.35 8.94 1.88
CA TYR A 113 14.26 8.09 0.70
C TYR A 113 14.81 6.69 1.01
N GLU A 114 14.00 5.69 0.76
CA GLU A 114 14.36 4.29 0.99
C GLU A 114 14.81 3.63 -0.32
N ARG A 115 15.94 2.92 -0.30
CA ARG A 115 16.44 2.16 -1.45
C ARG A 115 16.02 0.71 -1.34
N GLY A 116 15.38 0.20 -2.38
CA GLY A 116 14.88 -1.18 -2.37
C GLY A 116 13.75 -1.37 -3.38
N LYS A 117 12.75 -2.14 -3.02
CA LYS A 117 11.53 -2.37 -3.82
C LYS A 117 10.34 -2.61 -2.92
N SER A 118 9.14 -2.35 -3.42
CA SER A 118 7.91 -2.69 -2.70
C SER A 118 7.78 -4.21 -2.50
N LEU A 119 7.08 -4.62 -1.45
CA LEU A 119 6.74 -6.04 -1.26
C LEU A 119 5.90 -6.57 -2.44
N GLN A 120 5.11 -5.71 -3.10
CA GLN A 120 4.39 -6.07 -4.30
C GLN A 120 5.34 -6.44 -5.44
N GLU A 121 6.33 -5.59 -5.73
CA GLU A 121 7.36 -5.89 -6.74
C GLU A 121 8.19 -7.12 -6.34
N TYR A 122 8.45 -7.28 -5.04
CA TYR A 122 9.13 -8.47 -4.53
C TYR A 122 8.33 -9.74 -4.83
N ILE A 123 7.03 -9.78 -4.49
CA ILE A 123 6.14 -10.93 -4.69
C ILE A 123 6.03 -11.27 -6.19
N LEU A 124 5.80 -10.26 -7.04
CA LEU A 124 5.60 -10.44 -8.48
C LEU A 124 6.90 -10.84 -9.20
N GLY A 125 8.05 -10.37 -8.73
CA GLY A 125 9.36 -10.68 -9.30
C GLY A 125 9.92 -12.05 -8.90
N GLN A 126 9.29 -12.80 -7.97
CA GLN A 126 9.75 -14.12 -7.58
C GLN A 126 9.33 -15.18 -8.61
N GLN A 127 10.23 -16.09 -8.95
CA GLN A 127 9.88 -17.29 -9.75
C GLN A 127 9.19 -18.39 -8.91
N SER A 128 9.52 -18.46 -7.62
CA SER A 128 8.97 -19.41 -6.65
C SER A 128 8.03 -18.69 -5.66
N LEU A 129 7.34 -19.47 -4.81
CA LEU A 129 6.55 -18.93 -3.70
C LEU A 129 7.46 -18.19 -2.71
N VAL A 130 6.92 -17.17 -2.07
CA VAL A 130 7.61 -16.44 -1.01
C VAL A 130 7.85 -17.39 0.17
N SER A 131 9.08 -17.45 0.68
CA SER A 131 9.39 -18.41 1.75
C SER A 131 8.74 -18.02 3.08
N GLU A 132 8.34 -19.02 3.88
CA GLU A 132 7.79 -18.80 5.21
C GLU A 132 8.74 -17.99 6.10
N GLN A 133 10.04 -18.28 6.04
CA GLN A 133 11.04 -17.54 6.80
C GLN A 133 11.04 -16.04 6.47
N PHE A 134 10.89 -15.70 5.18
CA PHE A 134 10.78 -14.30 4.75
C PHE A 134 9.50 -13.66 5.30
N ILE A 135 8.35 -14.33 5.18
CA ILE A 135 7.06 -13.82 5.69
C ILE A 135 7.16 -13.55 7.19
N ARG A 136 7.60 -14.53 7.98
CA ARG A 136 7.71 -14.37 9.44
C ARG A 136 8.66 -13.25 9.84
N ARG A 137 9.80 -13.14 9.18
CA ARG A 137 10.78 -12.07 9.44
C ARG A 137 10.19 -10.71 9.12
N VAL A 138 9.68 -10.52 7.91
CA VAL A 138 9.15 -9.23 7.45
C VAL A 138 8.00 -8.77 8.34
N PHE A 139 7.00 -9.61 8.57
CA PHE A 139 5.84 -9.22 9.37
C PHE A 139 6.12 -9.18 10.87
N GLY A 140 7.08 -9.95 11.36
CA GLY A 140 7.58 -9.82 12.72
C GLY A 140 8.29 -8.49 12.97
N GLU A 141 9.12 -8.03 12.02
CA GLU A 141 9.81 -6.73 12.10
C GLU A 141 8.83 -5.56 11.91
N LEU A 142 7.92 -5.63 10.93
CA LEU A 142 6.88 -4.61 10.74
C LEU A 142 6.00 -4.44 11.97
N SER A 143 5.70 -5.54 12.66
CA SER A 143 4.93 -5.52 13.91
C SER A 143 5.61 -4.68 14.99
N ASN A 144 6.94 -4.61 15.04
CA ASN A 144 7.64 -3.71 15.97
C ASN A 144 7.33 -2.23 15.67
N GLY A 145 7.44 -1.84 14.40
CA GLY A 145 7.13 -0.47 13.99
C GLY A 145 5.66 -0.12 14.20
N LEU A 146 4.76 -1.02 13.83
CA LEU A 146 3.32 -0.78 13.96
C LEU A 146 2.88 -0.69 15.43
N ARG A 147 3.56 -1.41 16.34
CA ARG A 147 3.32 -1.28 17.78
C ARG A 147 3.63 0.15 18.26
N GLU A 148 4.71 0.76 17.77
CA GLU A 148 5.03 2.16 18.09
C GLU A 148 3.95 3.11 17.58
N VAL A 149 3.46 2.90 16.36
CA VAL A 149 2.33 3.64 15.79
C VAL A 149 1.09 3.56 16.68
N HIS A 150 0.71 2.35 17.10
CA HIS A 150 -0.47 2.13 17.95
C HIS A 150 -0.31 2.72 19.35
N THR A 151 0.92 2.77 19.89
CA THR A 151 1.22 3.44 21.18
C THR A 151 0.90 4.94 21.11
N GLN A 152 1.09 5.57 19.94
CA GLN A 152 0.71 6.95 19.68
C GLN A 152 -0.79 7.12 19.35
N LYS A 153 -1.61 6.07 19.54
CA LYS A 153 -3.05 6.03 19.22
C LYS A 153 -3.35 6.31 17.73
N LEU A 154 -2.41 5.97 16.88
CA LEU A 154 -2.57 6.04 15.43
C LEU A 154 -2.85 4.65 14.86
N LEU A 155 -3.57 4.61 13.74
CA LEU A 155 -3.78 3.43 12.93
C LEU A 155 -3.26 3.72 11.51
N HIS A 156 -2.70 2.70 10.86
CA HIS A 156 -2.18 2.84 9.49
C HIS A 156 -3.30 2.84 8.44
N LEU A 157 -4.19 1.87 8.51
CA LEU A 157 -5.43 1.69 7.74
C LEU A 157 -5.27 1.57 6.20
N ASP A 158 -4.04 1.43 5.68
CA ASP A 158 -3.75 1.14 4.26
C ASP A 158 -2.53 0.20 4.13
N ILE A 159 -2.40 -0.79 5.03
CA ILE A 159 -1.34 -1.80 4.94
C ILE A 159 -1.65 -2.71 3.76
N LYS A 160 -0.70 -2.78 2.81
CA LYS A 160 -0.78 -3.61 1.59
C LYS A 160 0.61 -3.81 1.03
N PRO A 161 0.82 -4.77 0.10
CA PRO A 161 2.14 -5.03 -0.46
C PRO A 161 2.82 -3.82 -1.10
N ALA A 162 2.06 -2.88 -1.68
CA ALA A 162 2.60 -1.67 -2.29
C ALA A 162 3.17 -0.67 -1.27
N ASN A 163 2.65 -0.66 -0.03
CA ASN A 163 3.05 0.26 1.03
C ASN A 163 4.08 -0.33 2.00
N ILE A 164 4.52 -1.57 1.79
CA ILE A 164 5.64 -2.19 2.50
C ILE A 164 6.84 -2.19 1.57
N TYR A 165 7.91 -1.54 1.97
CA TYR A 165 9.13 -1.46 1.19
C TYR A 165 10.20 -2.37 1.78
N ILE A 166 10.86 -3.16 0.94
CA ILE A 166 11.95 -4.06 1.34
C ILE A 166 13.26 -3.39 0.91
N ARG A 167 14.04 -2.94 1.88
CA ARG A 167 15.33 -2.31 1.66
C ARG A 167 16.35 -3.28 1.05
N LEU A 168 17.48 -2.76 0.61
CA LEU A 168 18.55 -3.58 0.01
C LEU A 168 19.14 -4.61 1.01
N ASP A 169 19.12 -4.31 2.31
CA ASP A 169 19.52 -5.23 3.38
C ASP A 169 18.43 -6.27 3.73
N GLY A 170 17.28 -6.18 3.08
CA GLY A 170 16.12 -7.05 3.29
C GLY A 170 15.23 -6.63 4.46
N SER A 171 15.53 -5.54 5.18
CA SER A 171 14.66 -5.04 6.26
C SER A 171 13.41 -4.37 5.68
N PRO A 172 12.21 -4.53 6.30
CA PRO A 172 11.01 -3.89 5.86
C PRO A 172 10.86 -2.48 6.46
N VAL A 173 10.23 -1.59 5.70
CA VAL A 173 9.73 -0.30 6.18
C VAL A 173 8.31 -0.07 5.70
N LEU A 174 7.45 0.43 6.57
CA LEU A 174 6.07 0.76 6.29
C LEU A 174 5.99 2.21 5.81
N LEU A 175 5.41 2.39 4.64
CA LEU A 175 5.19 3.67 3.99
C LEU A 175 3.70 4.05 4.05
N ASP A 176 3.38 5.28 3.69
CA ASP A 176 2.04 5.76 3.31
C ASP A 176 0.90 5.40 4.25
N PHE A 177 0.70 6.20 5.27
CA PHE A 177 -0.47 6.15 6.15
C PHE A 177 -1.72 6.66 5.42
N GLY A 178 -2.88 6.09 5.74
CA GLY A 178 -4.13 6.32 5.01
C GLY A 178 -5.05 7.40 5.59
N SER A 179 -4.64 8.15 6.62
CA SER A 179 -5.53 9.06 7.38
C SER A 179 -6.11 10.19 6.52
N ALA A 180 -5.32 10.78 5.64
CA ALA A 180 -5.80 11.84 4.75
C ALA A 180 -6.88 11.35 3.77
N ARG A 181 -6.74 10.12 3.25
CA ARG A 181 -7.75 9.50 2.39
C ARG A 181 -9.05 9.25 3.12
N GLN A 182 -8.96 8.84 4.39
CA GLN A 182 -10.12 8.52 5.19
C GLN A 182 -10.96 9.74 5.54
N ALA A 183 -10.32 10.89 5.80
CA ALA A 183 -11.02 12.14 6.04
C ALA A 183 -11.85 12.59 4.83
N LEU A 184 -11.40 12.27 3.62
CA LEU A 184 -12.13 12.57 2.38
C LEU A 184 -13.27 11.58 2.12
N SER A 185 -13.14 10.33 2.57
CA SER A 185 -14.14 9.28 2.32
C SER A 185 -15.44 9.42 3.13
N GLU A 186 -15.50 10.28 4.13
CA GLU A 186 -16.74 10.56 4.89
C GLU A 186 -17.83 11.22 4.03
N ASN A 187 -17.48 11.84 2.90
CA ASN A 187 -18.43 12.38 1.92
C ASN A 187 -18.56 11.44 0.71
N LEU A 188 -19.14 10.27 0.93
CA LEU A 188 -19.23 9.13 0.01
C LEU A 188 -19.84 9.42 -1.37
N ALA A 189 -20.53 10.54 -1.58
CA ALA A 189 -21.22 10.81 -2.85
C ALA A 189 -20.26 11.19 -3.99
N LYS A 190 -19.06 11.72 -3.72
CA LYS A 190 -18.12 12.23 -4.73
C LYS A 190 -16.84 11.41 -4.88
N PHE A 191 -16.57 10.46 -3.98
CA PHE A 191 -15.34 9.67 -4.00
C PHE A 191 -15.62 8.18 -4.11
N SER A 192 -14.89 7.50 -5.00
CA SER A 192 -14.72 6.06 -4.89
C SER A 192 -14.17 5.75 -3.50
N PRO A 193 -14.63 4.69 -2.82
CA PRO A 193 -14.17 4.38 -1.48
C PRO A 193 -12.63 4.35 -1.46
N SER A 194 -12.04 5.11 -0.54
CA SER A 194 -10.58 5.29 -0.39
C SER A 194 -9.88 4.03 0.14
N TYR A 195 -10.53 2.88 0.04
CA TYR A 195 -10.02 1.61 0.52
C TYR A 195 -9.38 0.83 -0.62
N THR A 196 -8.30 0.13 -0.30
CA THR A 196 -7.73 -0.82 -1.25
C THR A 196 -8.51 -2.13 -1.13
N PRO A 197 -9.35 -2.49 -2.13
CA PRO A 197 -10.13 -3.73 -2.08
C PRO A 197 -9.25 -4.93 -1.78
N GLY A 198 -9.75 -5.82 -0.91
CA GLY A 198 -9.03 -7.01 -0.46
C GLY A 198 -8.13 -6.77 0.77
N PHE A 199 -7.60 -5.57 0.98
CA PHE A 199 -6.72 -5.26 2.12
C PHE A 199 -7.42 -4.50 3.25
N ALA A 200 -8.46 -3.72 2.95
CA ALA A 200 -9.23 -2.99 3.94
C ALA A 200 -10.12 -3.92 4.76
N SER A 201 -10.13 -3.70 6.08
CA SER A 201 -10.92 -4.48 7.02
C SER A 201 -12.43 -4.20 6.94
N PRO A 202 -13.30 -5.11 7.39
CA PRO A 202 -14.75 -4.92 7.38
C PRO A 202 -15.21 -3.60 8.00
N GLU A 203 -14.71 -3.25 9.17
CA GLU A 203 -15.09 -2.05 9.91
C GLU A 203 -14.72 -0.74 9.19
N GLN A 204 -13.75 -0.75 8.29
CA GLN A 204 -13.46 0.41 7.44
C GLN A 204 -14.61 0.73 6.48
N TYR A 205 -15.38 -0.27 6.07
CA TYR A 205 -16.51 -0.12 5.15
C TYR A 205 -17.80 0.26 5.85
N TYR A 206 -18.04 -0.24 7.09
CA TYR A 206 -19.37 -0.21 7.67
C TYR A 206 -19.49 0.59 8.97
N ASP A 207 -18.50 0.53 9.86
CA ASP A 207 -18.55 1.27 11.13
C ASP A 207 -17.17 1.67 11.62
N ARG A 208 -16.81 2.89 11.33
CA ARG A 208 -15.50 3.46 11.71
C ARG A 208 -15.29 3.62 13.22
N LYS A 209 -16.37 3.54 14.02
CA LYS A 209 -16.25 3.55 15.48
C LYS A 209 -15.61 2.27 16.02
N LEU A 210 -15.63 1.20 15.22
CA LEU A 210 -15.04 -0.09 15.55
C LEU A 210 -13.58 -0.20 15.09
N LEU A 211 -12.99 0.86 14.51
CA LEU A 211 -11.59 0.84 14.10
C LEU A 211 -10.67 0.69 15.31
N GLY A 212 -9.66 -0.16 15.16
CA GLY A 212 -8.69 -0.43 16.20
C GLY A 212 -7.46 -1.15 15.65
N PRO A 213 -6.52 -1.54 16.52
CA PRO A 213 -5.34 -2.30 16.12
C PRO A 213 -5.65 -3.55 15.28
N TRP A 214 -6.76 -4.19 15.52
CA TRP A 214 -7.27 -5.33 14.77
C TRP A 214 -7.62 -5.01 13.31
N SER A 215 -7.88 -3.74 12.96
CA SER A 215 -8.10 -3.30 11.58
C SER A 215 -6.80 -3.38 10.77
N ASP A 216 -5.69 -2.91 11.33
CA ASP A 216 -4.36 -3.06 10.73
C ASP A 216 -3.92 -4.54 10.68
N ILE A 217 -4.29 -5.33 11.69
CA ILE A 217 -4.01 -6.77 11.74
C ILE A 217 -4.75 -7.51 10.61
N TYR A 218 -5.98 -7.14 10.28
CA TYR A 218 -6.66 -7.66 9.09
C TYR A 218 -5.86 -7.37 7.82
N SER A 219 -5.40 -6.13 7.64
CA SER A 219 -4.61 -5.72 6.48
C SER A 219 -3.26 -6.44 6.41
N ILE A 220 -2.61 -6.73 7.56
CA ILE A 220 -1.43 -7.59 7.64
C ILE A 220 -1.77 -9.01 7.18
N GLY A 221 -2.87 -9.61 7.67
CA GLY A 221 -3.34 -10.92 7.26
C GLY A 221 -3.58 -11.00 5.75
N ALA A 222 -4.24 -9.99 5.17
CA ALA A 222 -4.47 -9.87 3.74
C ALA A 222 -3.16 -9.75 2.94
N THR A 223 -2.19 -9.04 3.50
CA THR A 223 -0.87 -8.89 2.86
C THR A 223 -0.06 -10.19 2.94
N MET A 224 -0.09 -10.91 4.06
CA MET A 224 0.51 -12.24 4.16
C MET A 224 -0.18 -13.23 3.21
N TYR A 225 -1.50 -13.19 3.10
CA TYR A 225 -2.25 -13.99 2.13
C TYR A 225 -1.80 -13.72 0.69
N ALA A 226 -1.59 -12.45 0.34
CA ALA A 226 -1.05 -12.07 -0.97
C ALA A 226 0.39 -12.59 -1.19
N CYS A 227 1.20 -12.75 -0.13
CA CYS A 227 2.51 -13.42 -0.25
C CYS A 227 2.38 -14.90 -0.64
N LEU A 228 1.32 -15.58 -0.20
CA LEU A 228 1.08 -16.99 -0.53
C LEU A 228 0.53 -17.16 -1.95
N THR A 229 -0.41 -16.29 -2.34
CA THR A 229 -1.26 -16.46 -3.53
C THR A 229 -0.88 -15.58 -4.71
N ARG A 230 -0.08 -14.53 -4.47
CA ARG A 230 0.23 -13.42 -5.40
C ARG A 230 -0.98 -12.57 -5.80
N THR A 231 -2.10 -12.77 -5.15
CA THR A 231 -3.35 -12.02 -5.36
C THR A 231 -3.88 -11.54 -4.03
N SER A 232 -4.66 -10.47 -4.04
CA SER A 232 -5.38 -10.04 -2.84
C SER A 232 -6.51 -11.02 -2.51
N PRO A 233 -6.90 -11.17 -1.24
CA PRO A 233 -8.15 -11.84 -0.90
C PRO A 233 -9.35 -11.05 -1.47
N PRO A 234 -10.55 -11.68 -1.55
CA PRO A 234 -11.78 -10.96 -1.89
C PRO A 234 -12.02 -9.80 -0.92
N ALA A 235 -12.58 -8.70 -1.42
CA ALA A 235 -12.82 -7.51 -0.61
C ALA A 235 -13.80 -7.80 0.55
N ALA A 236 -13.53 -7.26 1.74
CA ALA A 236 -14.29 -7.55 2.96
C ALA A 236 -15.79 -7.24 2.83
N ASN A 237 -16.16 -6.20 2.09
CA ASN A 237 -17.57 -5.88 1.81
C ASN A 237 -18.27 -6.92 0.91
N GLN A 238 -17.54 -7.65 0.08
CA GLN A 238 -18.06 -8.78 -0.68
C GLN A 238 -18.16 -10.03 0.21
N ARG A 239 -17.11 -10.29 1.01
CA ARG A 239 -17.06 -11.43 1.94
C ARG A 239 -18.21 -11.43 2.95
N ILE A 240 -18.58 -10.26 3.47
CA ILE A 240 -19.75 -10.15 4.40
C ILE A 240 -21.04 -10.62 3.74
N LYS A 241 -21.21 -10.38 2.45
CA LYS A 241 -22.41 -10.81 1.70
C LYS A 241 -22.35 -12.29 1.35
N ASN A 242 -21.20 -12.73 0.91
CA ASN A 242 -20.92 -14.13 0.53
C ASN A 242 -19.40 -14.36 0.62
N ASP A 243 -18.97 -15.07 1.65
CA ASP A 243 -17.53 -15.31 1.87
C ASP A 243 -17.00 -16.41 0.94
N LEU A 244 -16.36 -15.97 -0.11
CA LEU A 244 -15.66 -16.82 -1.09
C LEU A 244 -14.15 -16.92 -0.81
N LEU A 245 -13.67 -16.46 0.35
CA LEU A 245 -12.27 -16.59 0.72
C LEU A 245 -11.92 -18.09 0.87
N VAL A 246 -10.95 -18.55 0.12
CA VAL A 246 -10.37 -19.88 0.35
C VAL A 246 -9.38 -19.74 1.52
N PRO A 247 -9.57 -20.45 2.65
CA PRO A 247 -8.68 -20.32 3.79
C PRO A 247 -7.22 -20.64 3.45
N ALA A 248 -6.28 -19.91 4.07
CA ALA A 248 -4.86 -20.09 3.88
C ALA A 248 -4.42 -21.53 4.19
N VAL A 249 -5.02 -22.16 5.22
CA VAL A 249 -4.78 -23.57 5.59
C VAL A 249 -5.10 -24.56 4.47
N LYS A 250 -6.00 -24.22 3.55
CA LYS A 250 -6.30 -25.06 2.37
C LYS A 250 -5.33 -24.79 1.23
N LEU A 251 -4.95 -23.53 1.02
CA LEU A 251 -4.10 -23.13 -0.10
C LEU A 251 -2.63 -23.46 0.11
N GLY A 252 -2.14 -23.26 1.32
CA GLY A 252 -0.70 -23.30 1.62
C GLY A 252 -0.19 -24.59 2.25
N LYS A 253 -1.05 -25.58 2.52
CA LYS A 253 -0.74 -26.80 3.32
C LYS A 253 0.52 -27.56 2.91
N ASP A 254 0.86 -27.54 1.62
CA ASP A 254 2.02 -28.28 1.11
C ASP A 254 3.33 -27.46 1.10
N HIS A 255 3.24 -26.17 1.43
CA HIS A 255 4.36 -25.22 1.31
C HIS A 255 4.69 -24.46 2.59
N TYR A 256 3.73 -24.33 3.51
CA TYR A 256 3.85 -23.54 4.73
C TYR A 256 3.44 -24.35 5.95
N SER A 257 3.93 -23.96 7.12
CA SER A 257 3.54 -24.60 8.37
C SER A 257 2.06 -24.30 8.68
N GLN A 258 1.41 -25.27 9.30
CA GLN A 258 0.02 -25.13 9.75
C GLN A 258 -0.15 -23.88 10.63
N SER A 259 0.82 -23.60 11.50
CA SER A 259 0.79 -22.45 12.41
C SER A 259 0.80 -21.10 11.67
N LEU A 260 1.60 -20.94 10.60
CA LEU A 260 1.57 -19.71 9.81
C LEU A 260 0.21 -19.52 9.12
N LEU A 261 -0.31 -20.59 8.54
CA LEU A 261 -1.59 -20.56 7.81
C LEU A 261 -2.76 -20.22 8.75
N GLU A 262 -2.79 -20.79 9.95
CA GLU A 262 -3.79 -20.48 10.98
C GLU A 262 -3.70 -19.02 11.47
N ILE A 263 -2.49 -18.47 11.59
CA ILE A 263 -2.30 -17.06 11.92
C ILE A 263 -2.90 -16.17 10.83
N ILE A 264 -2.65 -16.49 9.55
CA ILE A 264 -3.20 -15.73 8.43
C ILE A 264 -4.73 -15.78 8.43
N ASP A 265 -5.32 -16.98 8.60
CA ASP A 265 -6.76 -17.15 8.63
C ASP A 265 -7.40 -16.42 9.82
N SER A 266 -6.79 -16.45 11.02
CA SER A 266 -7.27 -15.71 12.18
C SER A 266 -7.23 -14.19 11.97
N CYS A 267 -6.18 -13.66 11.32
CA CYS A 267 -6.12 -12.24 10.98
C CYS A 267 -7.22 -11.84 9.99
N LEU A 268 -7.63 -12.74 9.10
CA LEU A 268 -8.65 -12.51 8.09
C LEU A 268 -10.09 -12.79 8.55
N SER A 269 -10.33 -13.08 9.84
CA SER A 269 -11.69 -13.20 10.38
C SER A 269 -12.48 -11.92 10.10
N LEU A 270 -13.75 -12.09 9.68
CA LEU A 270 -14.68 -10.96 9.48
C LEU A 270 -15.07 -10.30 10.80
N ASP A 271 -15.21 -11.11 11.87
CA ASP A 271 -15.38 -10.58 13.22
C ASP A 271 -14.04 -10.10 13.77
N TYR A 272 -13.96 -8.81 14.10
CA TYR A 272 -12.76 -8.21 14.64
C TYR A 272 -12.37 -8.75 16.02
N LEU A 273 -13.33 -9.28 16.79
CA LEU A 273 -13.08 -9.89 18.12
C LEU A 273 -12.35 -11.23 18.03
N GLU A 274 -12.45 -11.93 16.90
CA GLU A 274 -11.76 -13.21 16.66
C GLU A 274 -10.32 -13.02 16.17
N ARG A 275 -9.94 -11.80 15.78
CA ARG A 275 -8.57 -11.50 15.37
C ARG A 275 -7.64 -11.33 16.57
N PRO A 276 -6.32 -11.43 16.40
CA PRO A 276 -5.38 -10.95 17.40
C PRO A 276 -5.72 -9.50 17.80
N GLN A 277 -5.87 -9.22 19.09
CA GLN A 277 -6.36 -7.92 19.56
C GLN A 277 -5.25 -6.87 19.66
N SER A 278 -4.00 -7.26 19.50
CA SER A 278 -2.84 -6.37 19.47
C SER A 278 -1.78 -6.87 18.51
N VAL A 279 -1.02 -5.93 17.96
CA VAL A 279 0.13 -6.28 17.10
C VAL A 279 1.18 -7.08 17.88
N PHE A 280 1.27 -6.90 19.20
CA PHE A 280 2.16 -7.70 20.05
C PHE A 280 1.76 -9.18 20.07
N SER A 281 0.45 -9.48 20.21
CA SER A 281 -0.03 -10.89 20.16
C SER A 281 0.21 -11.52 18.79
N LEU A 282 0.01 -10.78 17.69
CA LEU A 282 0.35 -11.25 16.36
C LEU A 282 1.85 -11.53 16.20
N GLN A 283 2.68 -10.59 16.64
CA GLN A 283 4.14 -10.74 16.59
C GLN A 283 4.61 -11.97 17.35
N LYS A 284 4.11 -12.17 18.57
CA LYS A 284 4.43 -13.34 19.39
C LYS A 284 4.08 -14.63 18.64
N ALA A 285 2.89 -14.73 18.07
CA ALA A 285 2.46 -15.90 17.30
C ALA A 285 3.37 -16.15 16.08
N LEU A 286 3.79 -15.11 15.36
CA LEU A 286 4.70 -15.23 14.22
C LEU A 286 6.09 -15.73 14.59
N LEU A 287 6.61 -15.34 15.78
CA LEU A 287 7.96 -15.66 16.21
C LEU A 287 8.06 -17.02 16.91
N GLU A 288 7.04 -17.43 17.67
CA GLU A 288 7.06 -18.68 18.46
C GLU A 288 6.82 -19.94 17.64
N SER A 289 6.23 -19.81 16.45
CA SER A 289 5.91 -20.94 15.58
C SER A 289 7.11 -21.37 14.76
N LYS A 290 7.41 -22.69 14.71
CA LYS A 290 8.52 -23.23 13.91
C LYS A 290 8.11 -23.33 12.44
N PRO A 291 8.90 -22.78 11.48
CA PRO A 291 8.67 -22.96 10.06
C PRO A 291 8.85 -24.43 9.64
N LEU A 292 8.16 -24.84 8.56
CA LEU A 292 8.37 -26.14 7.96
C LEU A 292 9.83 -26.33 7.52
N PRO A 293 10.42 -27.54 7.69
CA PRO A 293 11.71 -27.85 7.11
C PRO A 293 11.61 -27.74 5.58
N LYS A 294 12.62 -27.11 4.94
CA LYS A 294 12.66 -26.95 3.48
C LYS A 294 12.54 -28.29 2.78
N LYS A 295 11.41 -28.60 2.14
CA LYS A 295 11.33 -29.68 1.16
C LYS A 295 12.13 -29.27 -0.07
N LYS A 296 13.06 -30.11 -0.53
CA LYS A 296 13.75 -29.94 -1.82
C LYS A 296 12.70 -29.83 -2.92
N SER A 297 12.81 -28.81 -3.76
CA SER A 297 11.84 -28.45 -4.80
C SER A 297 11.41 -29.64 -5.65
N SER A 298 10.13 -29.99 -5.65
CA SER A 298 9.54 -30.97 -6.53
C SER A 298 8.64 -30.29 -7.57
N LEU A 299 8.36 -30.99 -8.64
CA LEU A 299 7.67 -30.62 -9.89
C LEU A 299 6.42 -29.70 -9.79
N VAL A 300 5.85 -29.50 -8.60
CA VAL A 300 4.62 -28.72 -8.38
C VAL A 300 4.78 -27.23 -8.75
N ASN A 301 5.99 -26.66 -8.65
CA ASN A 301 6.26 -25.27 -9.09
C ASN A 301 6.02 -25.04 -10.59
N LYS A 302 6.06 -26.08 -11.41
CA LYS A 302 5.77 -25.98 -12.86
C LYS A 302 4.27 -25.89 -13.15
N ILE A 303 3.42 -26.45 -12.30
CA ILE A 303 1.96 -26.49 -12.50
C ILE A 303 1.33 -25.14 -12.12
N VAL A 304 1.74 -24.53 -11.02
CA VAL A 304 1.25 -23.21 -10.60
C VAL A 304 1.67 -22.10 -11.57
N LEU A 305 2.88 -22.20 -12.15
CA LEU A 305 3.36 -21.29 -13.20
C LEU A 305 2.60 -21.49 -14.53
N ALA A 306 2.10 -22.70 -14.82
CA ALA A 306 1.32 -22.98 -16.04
C ALA A 306 -0.11 -22.42 -15.95
N LEU A 307 -0.72 -22.41 -14.76
CA LEU A 307 -2.07 -21.88 -14.52
C LEU A 307 -2.13 -20.35 -14.48
N ASN A 308 -1.01 -19.68 -14.21
CA ASN A 308 -0.92 -18.20 -14.13
C ASN A 308 -0.32 -17.56 -15.39
N LYS A 309 -0.16 -18.26 -16.50
CA LYS A 309 0.19 -17.59 -17.76
C LYS A 309 -1.01 -16.78 -18.24
N PRO A 310 -0.85 -15.47 -18.57
CA PRO A 310 -1.91 -14.71 -19.18
C PRO A 310 -2.34 -15.43 -20.46
N ILE A 311 -3.63 -15.67 -20.61
CA ILE A 311 -4.21 -16.22 -21.84
C ILE A 311 -3.96 -15.17 -22.93
N LEU A 312 -2.94 -15.40 -23.75
CA LEU A 312 -2.74 -14.65 -24.98
C LEU A 312 -3.94 -14.94 -25.89
N ILE A 313 -4.92 -14.07 -25.90
CA ILE A 313 -6.02 -14.10 -26.88
C ILE A 313 -5.36 -13.96 -28.25
N LYS A 314 -5.27 -15.06 -28.99
CA LYS A 314 -4.84 -15.04 -30.38
C LYS A 314 -5.83 -14.17 -31.15
N LYS A 315 -5.37 -13.02 -31.63
CA LYS A 315 -6.15 -12.16 -32.53
C LYS A 315 -6.58 -12.99 -33.75
N THR A 316 -7.87 -13.02 -34.01
CA THR A 316 -8.45 -13.68 -35.19
C THR A 316 -7.94 -13.01 -36.47
N PRO A 317 -7.90 -13.74 -37.61
CA PRO A 317 -7.36 -13.24 -38.88
C PRO A 317 -7.98 -11.93 -39.41
N ALA A 318 -9.20 -11.61 -38.99
CA ALA A 318 -9.91 -10.37 -39.35
C ALA A 318 -9.30 -9.08 -38.79
N GLN A 319 -8.48 -9.16 -37.74
CA GLN A 319 -7.83 -7.98 -37.13
C GLN A 319 -6.44 -7.69 -37.70
N LYS A 320 -5.92 -8.53 -38.60
CA LYS A 320 -4.64 -8.29 -39.30
C LYS A 320 -4.79 -7.48 -40.59
N ALA A 321 -6.00 -7.35 -41.14
CA ALA A 321 -6.24 -6.65 -42.40
C ALA A 321 -6.43 -5.11 -42.29
N ALA A 322 -6.51 -4.57 -41.07
CA ALA A 322 -6.78 -3.14 -40.85
C ALA A 322 -5.52 -2.25 -40.69
N ILE A 323 -4.33 -2.80 -40.79
CA ILE A 323 -3.06 -2.02 -40.54
C ILE A 323 -2.23 -1.81 -41.83
N THR A 324 -2.73 -2.25 -43.00
CA THR A 324 -1.98 -2.17 -44.28
C THR A 324 -2.47 -1.11 -45.29
N HIS A 325 -3.31 -0.18 -44.89
CA HIS A 325 -3.69 0.92 -45.79
C HIS A 325 -3.67 2.27 -45.06
N THR A 326 -2.49 2.80 -44.75
CA THR A 326 -2.25 4.24 -44.59
C THR A 326 -0.72 4.50 -44.58
N ASN A 327 -0.10 4.30 -45.75
CA ASN A 327 1.17 4.97 -46.08
C ASN A 327 1.24 5.01 -47.61
N THR A 328 0.66 6.04 -48.22
CA THR A 328 1.06 6.68 -49.48
C THR A 328 0.05 7.79 -49.78
N ILE A 329 0.38 8.99 -49.49
CA ILE A 329 0.37 10.25 -50.22
C ILE A 329 0.68 11.37 -49.25
#